data_903c71528aa9ed8b83c039c863e1c0af
#
_entry.id   903c71528aa9ed8b83c039c863e1c0af
#
_cell.length_a   1.000
_cell.length_b   1.000
_cell.length_c   1.000
_cell.angle_alpha   90.00
_cell.angle_beta   90.00
_cell.angle_gamma   90.00
#
_symmetry.space_group_name_H-M   'P 1'
#
loop_
_entity.id
_entity.type
_entity.pdbx_description
1 polymer ?
#
loop_
_entity_poly.entity_id
_entity_poly.type
_entity_poly.pdbx_seq_one_letter_code
_entity_poly.pdbx_strand_id
1 'polypeptide(L)'
;MDNKKEVKKIIENYHILVIGAGGTGTYFLKEFNHFLARNKSAWSRIKNIWIADGDMVEEKNLDRQCYCVEDIGANKALTFSSLLNDALEEYTTSSAFSLKWKAIPEYITSVRQLKRILNIGDFESYTSYTQTLTLDIPVIIGCVDNNACRKVCEDFFNASDYCIYYDAGNDFATGEVSYAHKLHGKKLSYEKSYSFPNMFDKDMKSVTELSCEELNHSAPQHMLTNITAAQWLLRGIVNLFNTSDPLPKRISGFLGFIWFDAFSGASQFVERSIRTETEQPGIEEAS
;
A
#
# COMPACT_ATOMS: atom_id res chain seq x y z
N MET A 1 30.52 13.57 22.96
CA MET A 1 29.29 13.63 23.76
C MET A 1 28.13 13.78 22.79
N ASP A 2 27.48 12.68 22.47
CA ASP A 2 26.26 12.72 21.64
C ASP A 2 25.14 13.38 22.45
N ASN A 3 24.82 14.64 22.12
CA ASN A 3 23.63 15.30 22.60
C ASN A 3 22.40 14.53 21.98
N LYS A 4 21.94 13.46 22.64
CA LYS A 4 20.65 12.86 22.31
C LYS A 4 19.61 13.96 22.43
N LYS A 5 19.08 14.41 21.30
CA LYS A 5 17.99 15.37 21.26
C LYS A 5 16.82 14.77 22.05
N GLU A 6 16.38 15.47 23.10
CA GLU A 6 15.20 15.04 23.85
C GLU A 6 13.97 15.20 22.96
N VAL A 7 13.28 14.08 22.67
CA VAL A 7 12.05 14.09 21.87
C VAL A 7 10.86 13.94 22.80
N LYS A 8 10.02 15.00 22.88
CA LYS A 8 8.79 15.00 23.70
C LYS A 8 7.56 14.61 22.90
N LYS A 9 7.58 14.80 21.59
CA LYS A 9 6.45 14.53 20.72
C LYS A 9 6.92 13.96 19.39
N ILE A 10 6.22 12.94 18.92
CA ILE A 10 6.39 12.39 17.56
C ILE A 10 5.12 12.69 16.78
N ILE A 11 5.28 13.25 15.58
CA ILE A 11 4.22 13.45 14.59
C ILE A 11 4.53 12.53 13.41
N GLU A 12 3.59 11.72 13.03
CA GLU A 12 3.68 10.86 11.86
C GLU A 12 2.77 11.41 10.76
N ASN A 13 3.35 11.70 9.62
CA ASN A 13 2.67 12.12 8.41
C ASN A 13 2.76 10.99 7.39
N TYR A 14 1.64 10.59 6.83
CA TYR A 14 1.59 9.55 5.81
C TYR A 14 1.39 10.15 4.42
N HIS A 15 2.18 9.66 3.47
CA HIS A 15 2.07 9.96 2.05
C HIS A 15 1.66 8.67 1.35
N ILE A 16 0.38 8.54 1.03
CA ILE A 16 -0.22 7.28 0.56
C ILE A 16 -0.36 7.29 -0.95
N LEU A 17 0.20 6.28 -1.60
CA LEU A 17 0.04 6.03 -3.03
C LEU A 17 -0.55 4.63 -3.24
N VAL A 18 -1.74 4.58 -3.81
CA VAL A 18 -2.36 3.35 -4.27
C VAL A 18 -2.06 3.18 -5.76
N ILE A 19 -1.46 2.06 -6.14
CA ILE A 19 -1.09 1.75 -7.52
C ILE A 19 -2.00 0.62 -8.01
N GLY A 20 -2.76 0.91 -9.05
CA GLY A 20 -3.78 0.03 -9.62
C GLY A 20 -5.18 0.34 -9.09
N ALA A 21 -6.07 0.77 -9.99
CA ALA A 21 -7.50 0.96 -9.76
C ALA A 21 -8.31 -0.11 -10.53
N GLY A 22 -7.80 -1.34 -10.53
CA GLY A 22 -8.45 -2.52 -11.10
C GLY A 22 -9.37 -3.23 -10.10
N GLY A 23 -9.47 -4.56 -10.19
CA GLY A 23 -10.33 -5.38 -9.33
C GLY A 23 -10.08 -5.13 -7.84
N THR A 24 -8.93 -5.55 -7.33
CA THR A 24 -8.57 -5.36 -5.91
C THR A 24 -8.53 -3.89 -5.51
N GLY A 25 -7.95 -3.02 -6.38
CA GLY A 25 -7.74 -1.61 -6.08
C GLY A 25 -9.05 -0.86 -5.84
N THR A 26 -10.07 -1.04 -6.66
CA THR A 26 -11.35 -0.31 -6.52
C THR A 26 -12.09 -0.70 -5.24
N TYR A 27 -12.10 -1.98 -4.85
CA TYR A 27 -12.69 -2.40 -3.57
C TYR A 27 -11.90 -1.85 -2.38
N PHE A 28 -10.57 -1.92 -2.41
CA PHE A 28 -9.74 -1.35 -1.36
C PHE A 28 -9.98 0.17 -1.22
N LEU A 29 -9.93 0.91 -2.31
CA LEU A 29 -10.09 2.36 -2.35
C LEU A 29 -11.44 2.80 -1.78
N LYS A 30 -12.53 2.12 -2.17
CA LYS A 30 -13.88 2.38 -1.67
C LYS A 30 -13.97 2.22 -0.15
N GLU A 31 -13.50 1.09 0.37
CA GLU A 31 -13.58 0.80 1.81
C GLU A 31 -12.63 1.69 2.63
N PHE A 32 -11.46 1.98 2.09
CA PHE A 32 -10.52 2.89 2.75
C PHE A 32 -11.05 4.33 2.78
N ASN A 33 -11.67 4.80 1.70
CA ASN A 33 -12.35 6.10 1.67
C ASN A 33 -13.46 6.20 2.72
N HIS A 34 -14.26 5.13 2.86
CA HIS A 34 -15.30 5.02 3.87
C HIS A 34 -14.74 5.06 5.31
N PHE A 35 -13.60 4.38 5.55
CA PHE A 35 -12.89 4.47 6.82
C PHE A 35 -12.41 5.91 7.09
N LEU A 36 -11.80 6.58 6.11
CA LEU A 36 -11.31 7.94 6.24
C LEU A 36 -12.44 8.93 6.55
N ALA A 37 -13.57 8.82 5.87
CA ALA A 37 -14.74 9.70 6.08
C ALA A 37 -15.24 9.70 7.53
N ARG A 38 -15.04 8.58 8.25
CA ARG A 38 -15.49 8.41 9.65
C ARG A 38 -14.38 8.55 10.68
N ASN A 39 -13.12 8.66 10.26
CA ASN A 39 -11.98 8.67 11.17
C ASN A 39 -11.14 9.94 11.01
N LYS A 40 -11.57 11.01 11.69
CA LYS A 40 -10.90 12.31 11.66
C LYS A 40 -9.41 12.22 12.08
N SER A 41 -9.08 11.37 13.04
CA SER A 41 -7.69 11.22 13.49
C SER A 41 -6.80 10.55 12.44
N ALA A 42 -7.37 9.69 11.57
CA ALA A 42 -6.65 9.07 10.48
C ALA A 42 -6.34 10.10 9.37
N TRP A 43 -7.36 10.77 8.83
CA TRP A 43 -7.13 11.68 7.71
C TRP A 43 -6.30 12.91 8.10
N SER A 44 -6.32 13.37 9.36
CA SER A 44 -5.46 14.48 9.82
C SER A 44 -3.96 14.16 9.78
N ARG A 45 -3.60 12.88 9.72
CA ARG A 45 -2.22 12.39 9.61
C ARG A 45 -1.81 12.09 8.17
N ILE A 46 -2.73 12.14 7.22
CA ILE A 46 -2.42 11.96 5.81
C ILE A 46 -2.12 13.32 5.19
N LYS A 47 -0.91 13.49 4.68
CA LYS A 47 -0.48 14.73 4.01
C LYS A 47 -0.84 14.71 2.53
N ASN A 48 -0.68 13.56 1.90
CA ASN A 48 -0.99 13.38 0.50
C ASN A 48 -1.57 11.99 0.28
N ILE A 49 -2.50 11.89 -0.68
CA ILE A 49 -3.10 10.63 -1.07
C ILE A 49 -3.32 10.61 -2.58
N TRP A 50 -2.83 9.56 -3.25
CA TRP A 50 -2.88 9.43 -4.71
C TRP A 50 -3.38 8.06 -5.13
N ILE A 51 -3.95 8.03 -6.33
CA ILE A 51 -4.24 6.83 -7.11
C ILE A 51 -3.44 6.91 -8.40
N ALA A 52 -2.65 5.89 -8.72
CA ALA A 52 -1.94 5.77 -9.99
C ALA A 52 -2.48 4.59 -10.79
N ASP A 53 -2.93 4.86 -12.02
CA ASP A 53 -3.35 3.84 -12.97
C ASP A 53 -3.34 4.45 -14.38
N GLY A 54 -2.64 3.79 -15.32
CA GLY A 54 -2.55 4.23 -16.71
C GLY A 54 -3.68 3.74 -17.60
N ASP A 55 -4.50 2.77 -17.13
CA ASP A 55 -5.55 2.14 -17.91
C ASP A 55 -6.78 3.03 -18.10
N MET A 56 -7.52 2.71 -19.16
CA MET A 56 -8.87 3.19 -19.40
C MET A 56 -9.88 2.15 -18.89
N VAL A 57 -11.06 2.62 -18.50
CA VAL A 57 -12.19 1.73 -18.17
C VAL A 57 -12.72 1.09 -19.44
N GLU A 58 -12.83 -0.23 -19.45
CA GLU A 58 -13.36 -1.04 -20.55
C GLU A 58 -14.61 -1.78 -20.09
N GLU A 59 -15.48 -2.19 -21.02
CA GLU A 59 -16.73 -2.92 -20.74
C GLU A 59 -16.47 -4.18 -19.89
N LYS A 60 -15.41 -4.95 -20.19
CA LYS A 60 -15.00 -6.14 -19.43
C LYS A 60 -14.64 -5.86 -17.96
N ASN A 61 -14.43 -4.59 -17.59
CA ASN A 61 -14.12 -4.22 -16.22
C ASN A 61 -15.36 -4.14 -15.32
N LEU A 62 -16.55 -3.92 -15.91
CA LEU A 62 -17.79 -3.72 -15.16
C LEU A 62 -18.21 -4.95 -14.34
N ASP A 63 -17.84 -6.14 -14.77
CA ASP A 63 -18.20 -7.40 -14.10
C ASP A 63 -17.45 -7.61 -12.77
N ARG A 64 -16.28 -6.98 -12.58
CA ARG A 64 -15.38 -7.29 -11.47
C ARG A 64 -14.70 -6.09 -10.80
N GLN A 65 -14.98 -4.88 -11.25
CA GLN A 65 -14.44 -3.63 -10.73
C GLN A 65 -15.60 -2.66 -10.40
N CYS A 66 -15.34 -1.66 -9.58
CA CYS A 66 -16.40 -0.75 -9.13
C CYS A 66 -16.61 0.43 -10.11
N TYR A 67 -16.70 0.16 -11.39
CA TYR A 67 -17.05 1.11 -12.45
C TYR A 67 -18.47 0.90 -12.97
N CYS A 68 -19.05 1.90 -13.59
CA CYS A 68 -20.35 1.85 -14.26
C CYS A 68 -20.20 2.10 -15.77
N VAL A 69 -21.31 1.97 -16.50
CA VAL A 69 -21.31 2.08 -17.97
C VAL A 69 -20.85 3.47 -18.43
N GLU A 70 -21.17 4.51 -17.67
CA GLU A 70 -20.81 5.89 -17.93
C GLU A 70 -19.31 6.16 -17.84
N ASP A 71 -18.56 5.29 -17.14
CA ASP A 71 -17.12 5.41 -16.95
C ASP A 71 -16.31 4.85 -18.14
N ILE A 72 -16.94 4.08 -19.05
CA ILE A 72 -16.26 3.45 -20.17
C ILE A 72 -15.54 4.49 -21.04
N GLY A 73 -14.25 4.26 -21.30
CA GLY A 73 -13.39 5.15 -22.06
C GLY A 73 -12.74 6.26 -21.27
N ALA A 74 -13.02 6.39 -19.97
CA ALA A 74 -12.31 7.29 -19.07
C ALA A 74 -11.09 6.62 -18.40
N ASN A 75 -10.08 7.40 -18.00
CA ASN A 75 -8.93 6.84 -17.27
C ASN A 75 -9.34 6.40 -15.85
N LYS A 76 -8.92 5.20 -15.44
CA LYS A 76 -9.28 4.59 -14.16
C LYS A 76 -8.92 5.46 -12.95
N ALA A 77 -7.70 6.01 -12.89
CA ALA A 77 -7.27 6.83 -11.77
C ALA A 77 -8.05 8.14 -11.67
N LEU A 78 -8.29 8.83 -12.80
CA LEU A 78 -9.08 10.07 -12.85
C LEU A 78 -10.51 9.82 -12.40
N THR A 79 -11.16 8.82 -12.98
CA THR A 79 -12.55 8.46 -12.65
C THR A 79 -12.70 8.12 -11.18
N PHE A 80 -11.88 7.21 -10.68
CA PHE A 80 -12.04 6.74 -9.31
C PHE A 80 -11.69 7.81 -8.27
N SER A 81 -10.68 8.67 -8.54
CA SER A 81 -10.37 9.79 -7.65
C SER A 81 -11.51 10.80 -7.54
N SER A 82 -12.23 11.05 -8.63
CA SER A 82 -13.43 11.91 -8.62
C SER A 82 -14.54 11.28 -7.76
N LEU A 83 -14.89 10.02 -8.02
CA LEU A 83 -15.92 9.30 -7.25
C LEU A 83 -15.63 9.30 -5.73
N LEU A 84 -14.37 9.09 -5.35
CA LEU A 84 -13.97 9.08 -3.94
C LEU A 84 -14.05 10.48 -3.31
N ASN A 85 -13.70 11.52 -4.04
CA ASN A 85 -13.79 12.89 -3.55
C ASN A 85 -15.25 13.33 -3.37
N ASP A 86 -16.12 13.00 -4.31
CA ASP A 86 -17.55 13.28 -4.22
C ASP A 86 -18.16 12.57 -2.99
N ALA A 87 -17.82 11.30 -2.78
CA ALA A 87 -18.27 10.57 -1.60
C ALA A 87 -17.70 11.16 -0.28
N LEU A 88 -16.46 11.66 -0.25
CA LEU A 88 -15.92 12.33 0.93
C LEU A 88 -16.67 13.64 1.24
N GLU A 89 -17.04 14.41 0.23
CA GLU A 89 -17.81 15.64 0.40
C GLU A 89 -19.21 15.37 0.97
N GLU A 90 -19.87 14.30 0.54
CA GLU A 90 -21.17 13.89 1.07
C GLU A 90 -21.11 13.44 2.55
N TYR A 91 -20.04 12.73 2.94
CA TYR A 91 -19.89 12.20 4.30
C TYR A 91 -19.33 13.22 5.29
N THR A 92 -18.75 14.33 4.82
CA THR A 92 -18.10 15.32 5.70
C THR A 92 -18.87 16.64 5.70
N THR A 93 -19.60 16.89 6.77
CA THR A 93 -20.30 18.17 6.99
C THR A 93 -19.38 19.33 7.38
N SER A 94 -18.07 19.07 7.48
CA SER A 94 -17.07 20.02 7.96
C SER A 94 -16.29 20.63 6.80
N SER A 95 -16.39 21.93 6.62
CA SER A 95 -15.54 22.73 5.72
C SER A 95 -14.02 22.64 6.03
N ALA A 96 -13.65 22.01 7.15
CA ALA A 96 -12.26 21.76 7.55
C ALA A 96 -11.65 20.49 6.91
N PHE A 97 -12.42 19.71 6.15
CA PHE A 97 -11.90 18.53 5.46
C PHE A 97 -11.15 18.94 4.19
N SER A 98 -9.82 18.89 4.23
CA SER A 98 -8.97 19.35 3.14
C SER A 98 -8.28 18.21 2.36
N LEU A 99 -8.40 16.95 2.83
CA LEU A 99 -7.81 15.81 2.14
C LEU A 99 -8.59 15.50 0.87
N LYS A 100 -7.89 15.45 -0.27
CA LYS A 100 -8.45 15.06 -1.56
C LYS A 100 -7.59 14.00 -2.22
N TRP A 101 -8.24 13.01 -2.79
CA TRP A 101 -7.61 12.05 -3.68
C TRP A 101 -7.11 12.74 -4.94
N LYS A 102 -5.86 12.49 -5.29
CA LYS A 102 -5.23 13.00 -6.51
C LYS A 102 -4.99 11.86 -7.46
N ALA A 103 -5.33 12.04 -8.73
CA ALA A 103 -5.07 11.06 -9.77
C ALA A 103 -3.70 11.23 -10.41
N ILE A 104 -3.09 10.11 -10.75
CA ILE A 104 -1.89 9.99 -11.60
C ILE A 104 -2.28 9.06 -12.74
N PRO A 105 -2.72 9.59 -13.89
CA PRO A 105 -3.22 8.80 -15.02
C PRO A 105 -2.05 8.23 -15.85
N GLU A 106 -1.09 7.60 -15.16
CA GLU A 106 0.14 7.04 -15.73
C GLU A 106 0.46 5.71 -15.05
N TYR A 107 1.11 4.82 -15.79
CA TYR A 107 1.72 3.62 -15.21
C TYR A 107 2.96 3.98 -14.39
N ILE A 108 3.17 3.28 -13.29
CA ILE A 108 4.38 3.41 -12.48
C ILE A 108 5.44 2.48 -13.06
N THR A 109 6.47 3.07 -13.65
CA THR A 109 7.54 2.36 -14.39
C THR A 109 8.94 2.59 -13.87
N SER A 110 9.13 3.49 -12.90
CA SER A 110 10.46 3.79 -12.35
C SER A 110 10.45 4.31 -10.92
N VAL A 111 11.51 4.02 -10.18
CA VAL A 111 11.78 4.57 -8.85
C VAL A 111 11.84 6.10 -8.87
N ARG A 112 12.37 6.68 -9.97
CA ARG A 112 12.41 8.15 -10.15
C ARG A 112 11.00 8.76 -10.18
N GLN A 113 10.05 8.09 -10.82
CA GLN A 113 8.65 8.52 -10.86
C GLN A 113 8.03 8.46 -9.46
N LEU A 114 8.24 7.37 -8.70
CA LEU A 114 7.78 7.26 -7.31
C LEU A 114 8.35 8.38 -6.43
N LYS A 115 9.66 8.67 -6.53
CA LYS A 115 10.29 9.78 -5.80
C LYS A 115 9.67 11.13 -6.14
N ARG A 116 9.37 11.38 -7.41
CA ARG A 116 8.70 12.61 -7.88
C ARG A 116 7.29 12.75 -7.32
N ILE A 117 6.50 11.66 -7.33
CA ILE A 117 5.11 11.66 -6.87
C ILE A 117 5.05 11.87 -5.36
N LEU A 118 5.77 11.07 -4.62
CA LEU A 118 5.78 11.11 -3.16
C LEU A 118 6.43 12.39 -2.65
N ASN A 119 7.41 12.95 -3.39
CA ASN A 119 8.08 14.24 -3.15
C ASN A 119 8.42 14.46 -1.67
N ILE A 120 8.95 13.42 -1.02
CA ILE A 120 9.43 13.50 0.35
C ILE A 120 10.90 13.93 0.31
N GLY A 121 11.21 15.09 0.91
CA GLY A 121 12.58 15.58 1.04
C GLY A 121 13.33 14.77 2.11
N ASP A 122 13.20 15.20 3.35
CA ASP A 122 13.76 14.50 4.49
C ASP A 122 12.67 13.66 5.17
N PHE A 123 12.94 12.38 5.43
CA PHE A 123 12.00 11.50 6.14
C PHE A 123 11.82 11.87 7.61
N GLU A 124 12.79 12.58 8.18
CA GLU A 124 12.77 13.06 9.55
C GLU A 124 13.08 14.54 9.62
N SER A 125 12.28 15.28 10.39
CA SER A 125 12.58 16.67 10.74
C SER A 125 12.39 16.90 12.24
N TYR A 126 13.32 17.65 12.85
CA TYR A 126 13.28 17.92 14.28
C TYR A 126 13.15 19.42 14.55
N THR A 127 12.13 19.76 15.33
CA THR A 127 11.91 21.15 15.79
C THR A 127 12.35 21.28 17.23
N SER A 128 13.47 21.97 17.46
CA SER A 128 14.10 22.12 18.78
C SER A 128 13.22 22.87 19.78
N TYR A 129 12.51 23.89 19.35
CA TYR A 129 11.63 24.70 20.21
C TYR A 129 10.51 23.87 20.85
N THR A 130 9.89 22.97 20.09
CA THR A 130 8.81 22.10 20.59
C THR A 130 9.29 20.72 20.98
N GLN A 131 10.58 20.40 20.76
CA GLN A 131 11.15 19.06 20.91
C GLN A 131 10.32 17.99 20.16
N THR A 132 9.87 18.35 18.97
CA THR A 132 9.02 17.51 18.10
C THR A 132 9.85 16.88 17.01
N LEU A 133 9.76 15.56 16.91
CA LEU A 133 10.22 14.79 15.76
C LEU A 133 9.03 14.58 14.81
N THR A 134 9.15 15.02 13.57
CA THR A 134 8.16 14.75 12.52
C THR A 134 8.73 13.69 11.59
N LEU A 135 7.95 12.67 11.33
CA LEU A 135 8.25 11.57 10.40
C LEU A 135 7.33 11.69 9.19
N ASP A 136 7.92 11.78 8.01
CA ASP A 136 7.20 11.72 6.73
C ASP A 136 7.38 10.32 6.12
N ILE A 137 6.32 9.53 6.16
CA ILE A 137 6.34 8.08 5.89
C ILE A 137 5.61 7.80 4.57
N PRO A 138 6.31 7.36 3.51
CA PRO A 138 5.68 6.85 2.31
C PRO A 138 4.98 5.52 2.59
N VAL A 139 3.74 5.42 2.10
CA VAL A 139 2.93 4.20 2.14
C VAL A 139 2.51 3.87 0.71
N ILE A 140 2.99 2.75 0.20
CA ILE A 140 2.65 2.26 -1.14
C ILE A 140 1.72 1.06 -0.99
N ILE A 141 0.60 1.08 -1.68
CA ILE A 141 -0.35 -0.03 -1.76
C ILE A 141 -0.38 -0.52 -3.21
N GLY A 142 0.20 -1.69 -3.45
CA GLY A 142 0.22 -2.35 -4.76
C GLY A 142 -1.03 -3.20 -4.96
N CYS A 143 -1.82 -2.83 -5.97
CA CYS A 143 -3.01 -3.56 -6.43
C CYS A 143 -2.87 -3.91 -7.92
N VAL A 144 -1.65 -4.24 -8.34
CA VAL A 144 -1.28 -4.51 -9.74
C VAL A 144 -1.08 -6.00 -9.99
N ASP A 145 -1.29 -6.43 -11.22
CA ASP A 145 -1.00 -7.79 -11.70
C ASP A 145 0.36 -7.90 -12.42
N ASN A 146 1.16 -6.84 -12.39
CA ASN A 146 2.38 -6.68 -13.18
C ASN A 146 3.63 -6.72 -12.29
N ASN A 147 4.52 -7.69 -12.54
CA ASN A 147 5.76 -7.86 -11.77
C ASN A 147 6.80 -6.76 -12.00
N ALA A 148 6.81 -6.11 -13.16
CA ALA A 148 7.69 -4.97 -13.40
C ALA A 148 7.36 -3.79 -12.48
N CYS A 149 6.08 -3.48 -12.29
CA CYS A 149 5.65 -2.45 -11.35
C CYS A 149 5.96 -2.83 -9.89
N ARG A 150 5.74 -4.11 -9.50
CA ARG A 150 6.12 -4.62 -8.16
C ARG A 150 7.62 -4.44 -7.91
N LYS A 151 8.46 -4.76 -8.89
CA LYS A 151 9.91 -4.56 -8.80
C LYS A 151 10.27 -3.10 -8.55
N VAL A 152 9.63 -2.15 -9.23
CA VAL A 152 9.83 -0.71 -9.01
C VAL A 152 9.46 -0.32 -7.58
N CYS A 153 8.36 -0.84 -7.04
CA CYS A 153 7.93 -0.58 -5.66
C CYS A 153 8.92 -1.15 -4.65
N GLU A 154 9.41 -2.37 -4.86
CA GLU A 154 10.42 -2.99 -3.99
C GLU A 154 11.77 -2.27 -4.05
N ASP A 155 12.20 -1.81 -5.23
CA ASP A 155 13.42 -1.03 -5.38
C ASP A 155 13.31 0.33 -4.66
N PHE A 156 12.12 0.96 -4.70
CA PHE A 156 11.86 2.17 -3.91
C PHE A 156 11.88 1.87 -2.41
N PHE A 157 11.21 0.80 -1.96
CA PHE A 157 11.21 0.34 -0.58
C PHE A 157 12.64 0.10 -0.07
N ASN A 158 13.46 -0.59 -0.86
CA ASN A 158 14.84 -0.89 -0.51
C ASN A 158 15.74 0.36 -0.43
N ALA A 159 15.48 1.35 -1.28
CA ALA A 159 16.24 2.60 -1.33
C ALA A 159 15.81 3.67 -0.32
N SER A 160 14.69 3.48 0.40
CA SER A 160 14.14 4.45 1.34
C SER A 160 14.53 4.12 2.78
N ASP A 161 14.67 5.14 3.65
CA ASP A 161 14.89 4.94 5.09
C ASP A 161 13.59 4.64 5.84
N TYR A 162 12.48 5.17 5.34
CA TYR A 162 11.12 4.88 5.80
C TYR A 162 10.28 4.47 4.61
N CYS A 163 9.62 3.34 4.71
CA CYS A 163 8.62 2.93 3.73
C CYS A 163 7.74 1.82 4.31
N ILE A 164 6.46 1.93 4.05
CA ILE A 164 5.48 0.88 4.25
C ILE A 164 5.01 0.46 2.85
N TYR A 165 5.18 -0.82 2.51
CA TYR A 165 4.78 -1.35 1.22
C TYR A 165 3.90 -2.59 1.42
N TYR A 166 2.65 -2.48 1.01
CA TYR A 166 1.69 -3.58 0.98
C TYR A 166 1.38 -3.94 -0.45
N ASP A 167 1.43 -5.21 -0.79
CA ASP A 167 1.17 -5.68 -2.14
C ASP A 167 0.22 -6.87 -2.15
N ALA A 168 -0.84 -6.78 -2.94
CA ALA A 168 -1.78 -7.85 -3.16
C ALA A 168 -1.55 -8.53 -4.50
N GLY A 169 -1.57 -9.86 -4.49
CA GLY A 169 -1.58 -10.70 -5.68
C GLY A 169 -2.71 -11.72 -5.55
N ASN A 170 -3.45 -11.94 -6.62
CA ASN A 170 -4.54 -12.89 -6.60
C ASN A 170 -4.80 -13.52 -7.97
N ASP A 171 -5.15 -14.79 -7.93
CA ASP A 171 -5.63 -15.58 -9.03
C ASP A 171 -7.17 -15.64 -9.03
N PHE A 172 -7.76 -16.68 -9.63
CA PHE A 172 -9.22 -16.85 -9.66
C PHE A 172 -9.83 -17.03 -8.27
N ALA A 173 -9.26 -17.91 -7.43
CA ALA A 173 -9.83 -18.30 -6.13
C ALA A 173 -8.94 -17.93 -4.96
N THR A 174 -7.65 -17.88 -5.16
CA THR A 174 -6.64 -17.71 -4.12
C THR A 174 -5.86 -16.41 -4.28
N GLY A 175 -5.21 -15.97 -3.22
CA GLY A 175 -4.34 -14.81 -3.29
C GLY A 175 -3.45 -14.68 -2.06
N GLU A 176 -2.59 -13.68 -2.11
CA GLU A 176 -1.74 -13.29 -1.00
C GLU A 176 -1.68 -11.77 -0.87
N VAL A 177 -1.44 -11.31 0.35
CA VAL A 177 -1.11 -9.91 0.63
C VAL A 177 0.16 -9.89 1.46
N SER A 178 1.18 -9.22 0.98
CA SER A 178 2.44 -9.02 1.68
C SER A 178 2.50 -7.65 2.36
N TYR A 179 3.18 -7.60 3.51
CA TYR A 179 3.32 -6.42 4.35
C TYR A 179 4.79 -6.20 4.65
N ALA A 180 5.41 -5.26 3.94
CA ALA A 180 6.81 -4.89 4.14
C ALA A 180 6.92 -3.55 4.86
N HIS A 181 7.78 -3.50 5.88
CA HIS A 181 7.98 -2.32 6.70
C HIS A 181 9.47 -2.00 6.86
N LYS A 182 9.81 -0.75 6.65
CA LYS A 182 11.15 -0.23 6.89
C LYS A 182 11.06 1.08 7.64
N LEU A 183 11.74 1.17 8.78
CA LEU A 183 11.78 2.34 9.65
C LEU A 183 13.23 2.61 10.05
N HIS A 184 13.66 3.87 10.02
CA HIS A 184 15.04 4.29 10.35
C HIS A 184 16.12 3.49 9.59
N GLY A 185 15.90 3.23 8.30
CA GLY A 185 16.81 2.44 7.47
C GLY A 185 16.81 0.93 7.74
N LYS A 186 16.08 0.46 8.75
CA LYS A 186 16.01 -0.95 9.14
C LYS A 186 14.73 -1.60 8.64
N LYS A 187 14.83 -2.73 7.94
CA LYS A 187 13.67 -3.58 7.63
C LYS A 187 13.15 -4.22 8.91
N LEU A 188 11.85 -4.19 9.11
CA LEU A 188 11.14 -4.93 10.17
C LEU A 188 10.47 -6.18 9.60
N SER A 189 10.10 -6.12 8.33
CA SER A 189 9.62 -7.26 7.54
C SER A 189 10.07 -7.11 6.09
N TYR A 190 10.09 -8.25 5.38
CA TYR A 190 10.59 -8.31 4.03
C TYR A 190 9.48 -8.06 3.00
N GLU A 191 9.90 -7.56 1.84
CA GLU A 191 9.12 -7.46 0.61
C GLU A 191 8.72 -8.83 0.05
N LYS A 192 7.78 -8.86 -0.88
CA LYS A 192 7.20 -10.08 -1.47
C LYS A 192 8.25 -10.96 -2.14
N SER A 193 9.23 -10.39 -2.86
CA SER A 193 10.28 -11.15 -3.54
C SER A 193 11.16 -11.97 -2.60
N TYR A 194 11.26 -11.59 -1.33
CA TYR A 194 11.93 -12.42 -0.33
C TYR A 194 11.25 -13.78 -0.12
N SER A 195 9.92 -13.79 -0.14
CA SER A 195 9.13 -15.03 -0.01
C SER A 195 8.99 -15.78 -1.33
N PHE A 196 9.06 -15.07 -2.45
CA PHE A 196 8.89 -15.58 -3.81
C PHE A 196 10.08 -15.14 -4.68
N PRO A 197 11.29 -15.65 -4.45
CA PRO A 197 12.53 -15.12 -5.07
C PRO A 197 12.54 -15.19 -6.59
N ASN A 198 11.80 -16.11 -7.20
CA ASN A 198 11.74 -16.28 -8.65
C ASN A 198 10.61 -15.45 -9.32
N MET A 199 9.90 -14.60 -8.55
CA MET A 199 8.78 -13.84 -9.11
C MET A 199 9.20 -12.83 -10.19
N PHE A 200 10.48 -12.42 -10.19
CA PHE A 200 11.04 -11.50 -11.17
C PHE A 200 11.84 -12.19 -12.29
N ASP A 201 11.87 -13.54 -12.35
CA ASP A 201 12.55 -14.27 -13.43
C ASP A 201 11.75 -14.26 -14.73
N LYS A 202 10.44 -14.04 -14.63
CA LYS A 202 9.48 -14.00 -15.75
C LYS A 202 8.59 -12.78 -15.63
N ASP A 203 7.94 -12.43 -16.74
CA ASP A 203 6.92 -11.37 -16.80
C ASP A 203 7.39 -9.99 -16.30
N MET A 204 8.63 -9.64 -16.67
CA MET A 204 9.23 -8.35 -16.32
C MET A 204 8.92 -7.23 -17.32
N LYS A 205 8.11 -7.51 -18.35
CA LYS A 205 7.66 -6.46 -19.26
C LYS A 205 6.72 -5.50 -18.51
N SER A 206 6.97 -4.20 -18.67
CA SER A 206 6.02 -3.21 -18.20
C SER A 206 4.74 -3.27 -19.06
N VAL A 207 3.62 -2.78 -18.54
CA VAL A 207 2.35 -2.72 -19.29
C VAL A 207 2.52 -1.97 -20.62
N THR A 208 3.44 -1.00 -20.67
CA THR A 208 3.75 -0.24 -21.90
C THR A 208 4.55 -1.04 -22.92
N GLU A 209 5.11 -2.19 -22.56
CA GLU A 209 5.91 -3.07 -23.42
C GLU A 209 5.16 -4.34 -23.83
N LEU A 210 3.96 -4.58 -23.27
CA LEU A 210 3.11 -5.71 -23.61
C LEU A 210 2.39 -5.48 -24.93
N SER A 211 2.31 -6.52 -25.76
CA SER A 211 1.47 -6.51 -26.96
C SER A 211 -0.01 -6.61 -26.58
N CYS A 212 -0.91 -6.20 -27.52
CA CYS A 212 -2.35 -6.34 -27.33
C CYS A 212 -2.79 -7.80 -27.06
N GLU A 213 -2.07 -8.79 -27.57
CA GLU A 213 -2.34 -10.20 -27.32
C GLU A 213 -1.95 -10.60 -25.89
N GLU A 214 -0.78 -10.14 -25.39
CA GLU A 214 -0.31 -10.40 -24.03
C GLU A 214 -1.22 -9.73 -22.98
N LEU A 215 -1.74 -8.52 -23.25
CA LEU A 215 -2.70 -7.83 -22.38
C LEU A 215 -4.04 -8.57 -22.22
N ASN A 216 -4.43 -9.37 -23.23
CA ASN A 216 -5.68 -10.14 -23.21
C ASN A 216 -5.55 -11.47 -22.46
N HIS A 217 -4.34 -11.94 -22.13
CA HIS A 217 -4.09 -13.22 -21.46
C HIS A 217 -4.05 -13.15 -19.91
N SER A 218 -4.41 -12.03 -19.29
CA SER A 218 -4.54 -12.00 -17.83
C SER A 218 -5.62 -13.00 -17.39
N ALA A 219 -5.24 -13.95 -16.52
CA ALA A 219 -6.19 -14.92 -15.98
C ALA A 219 -7.39 -14.20 -15.33
N PRO A 220 -8.62 -14.65 -15.57
CA PRO A 220 -9.79 -13.98 -15.02
C PRO A 220 -9.75 -14.09 -13.49
N GLN A 221 -9.68 -12.96 -12.83
CA GLN A 221 -9.80 -12.86 -11.38
C GLN A 221 -11.28 -12.86 -11.00
N HIS A 222 -11.65 -13.59 -9.95
CA HIS A 222 -13.01 -13.55 -9.44
C HIS A 222 -13.24 -12.35 -8.52
N MET A 223 -14.43 -11.74 -8.59
CA MET A 223 -14.80 -10.58 -7.77
C MET A 223 -14.58 -10.85 -6.26
N LEU A 224 -14.97 -12.04 -5.77
CA LEU A 224 -14.81 -12.40 -4.35
C LEU A 224 -13.34 -12.42 -3.91
N THR A 225 -12.43 -12.87 -4.78
CA THR A 225 -10.99 -12.88 -4.51
C THR A 225 -10.44 -11.47 -4.43
N ASN A 226 -10.89 -10.57 -5.32
CA ASN A 226 -10.55 -9.15 -5.29
C ASN A 226 -11.00 -8.49 -3.98
N ILE A 227 -12.24 -8.75 -3.54
CA ILE A 227 -12.79 -8.23 -2.28
C ILE A 227 -11.98 -8.75 -1.09
N THR A 228 -11.65 -10.04 -1.06
CA THR A 228 -10.87 -10.64 0.03
C THR A 228 -9.47 -10.05 0.13
N ALA A 229 -8.78 -9.88 -1.01
CA ALA A 229 -7.49 -9.19 -1.06
C ALA A 229 -7.58 -7.74 -0.54
N ALA A 230 -8.59 -7.00 -1.00
CA ALA A 230 -8.85 -5.63 -0.56
C ALA A 230 -9.08 -5.53 0.96
N GLN A 231 -9.81 -6.48 1.55
CA GLN A 231 -10.04 -6.54 3.00
C GLN A 231 -8.74 -6.78 3.79
N TRP A 232 -7.83 -7.61 3.29
CA TRP A 232 -6.54 -7.81 3.92
C TRP A 232 -5.66 -6.56 3.83
N LEU A 233 -5.61 -5.88 2.68
CA LEU A 233 -4.95 -4.58 2.56
C LEU A 233 -5.53 -3.55 3.54
N LEU A 234 -6.86 -3.50 3.65
CA LEU A 234 -7.55 -2.56 4.55
C LEU A 234 -7.18 -2.81 6.01
N ARG A 235 -7.09 -4.06 6.45
CA ARG A 235 -6.67 -4.40 7.82
C ARG A 235 -5.28 -3.87 8.14
N GLY A 236 -4.32 -4.02 7.20
CA GLY A 236 -2.98 -3.49 7.35
C GLY A 236 -2.97 -1.97 7.47
N ILE A 237 -3.64 -1.26 6.55
CA ILE A 237 -3.61 0.21 6.53
C ILE A 237 -4.37 0.83 7.72
N VAL A 238 -5.50 0.28 8.13
CA VAL A 238 -6.28 0.79 9.28
C VAL A 238 -5.46 0.71 10.57
N ASN A 239 -4.64 -0.32 10.73
CA ASN A 239 -3.77 -0.46 11.89
C ASN A 239 -2.73 0.65 12.04
N LEU A 240 -2.29 1.27 10.93
CA LEU A 240 -1.39 2.43 10.99
C LEU A 240 -2.00 3.62 11.72
N PHE A 241 -3.33 3.71 11.72
CA PHE A 241 -4.08 4.81 12.33
C PHE A 241 -4.58 4.52 13.75
N ASN A 242 -4.34 3.32 14.27
CA ASN A 242 -4.59 3.02 15.68
C ASN A 242 -3.55 3.75 16.55
N THR A 243 -3.95 4.82 17.22
CA THR A 243 -3.04 5.74 17.92
C THR A 243 -2.70 5.34 19.36
N SER A 244 -3.27 4.26 19.89
CA SER A 244 -3.01 3.81 21.26
C SER A 244 -1.57 3.32 21.47
N ASP A 245 -0.90 2.89 20.40
CA ASP A 245 0.44 2.32 20.44
C ASP A 245 1.40 3.06 19.49
N PRO A 246 2.73 3.03 19.73
CA PRO A 246 3.72 3.51 18.80
C PRO A 246 3.75 2.69 17.50
N LEU A 247 4.19 3.30 16.40
CA LEU A 247 4.14 2.67 15.06
C LEU A 247 4.72 1.25 15.01
N PRO A 248 5.90 0.91 15.59
CA PRO A 248 6.40 -0.46 15.53
C PRO A 248 5.45 -1.49 16.16
N LYS A 249 4.74 -1.13 17.24
CA LYS A 249 3.77 -2.02 17.88
C LYS A 249 2.49 -2.16 17.06
N ARG A 250 2.04 -1.07 16.40
CA ARG A 250 0.85 -1.10 15.54
C ARG A 250 0.99 -2.05 14.36
N ILE A 251 2.19 -2.15 13.79
CA ILE A 251 2.47 -3.01 12.63
C ILE A 251 2.91 -4.42 13.03
N SER A 252 3.16 -4.72 14.29
CA SER A 252 3.72 -6.01 14.73
C SER A 252 2.90 -7.23 14.33
N GLY A 253 1.59 -7.10 14.16
CA GLY A 253 0.70 -8.17 13.65
C GLY A 253 0.69 -8.33 12.12
N PHE A 254 1.48 -7.51 11.40
CA PHE A 254 1.53 -7.47 9.93
C PHE A 254 2.99 -7.53 9.42
N LEU A 255 3.83 -8.36 10.05
CA LEU A 255 5.23 -8.55 9.65
C LEU A 255 5.37 -9.82 8.82
N GLY A 256 4.91 -9.79 7.58
CA GLY A 256 4.97 -10.97 6.72
C GLY A 256 3.97 -10.94 5.58
N PHE A 257 3.36 -12.07 5.29
CA PHE A 257 2.28 -12.13 4.30
C PHE A 257 1.15 -13.03 4.76
N ILE A 258 -0.04 -12.81 4.22
CA ILE A 258 -1.20 -13.68 4.36
C ILE A 258 -1.49 -14.34 3.03
N TRP A 259 -1.65 -15.66 3.06
CA TRP A 259 -2.27 -16.41 1.98
C TRP A 259 -3.74 -16.65 2.30
N PHE A 260 -4.59 -16.63 1.30
CA PHE A 260 -6.03 -16.88 1.46
C PHE A 260 -6.64 -17.62 0.27
N ASP A 261 -7.72 -18.34 0.55
CA ASP A 261 -8.66 -18.89 -0.41
C ASP A 261 -10.01 -18.21 -0.19
N ALA A 262 -10.46 -17.46 -1.19
CA ALA A 262 -11.65 -16.62 -1.07
C ALA A 262 -12.95 -17.41 -1.01
N PHE A 263 -13.00 -18.63 -1.56
CA PHE A 263 -14.21 -19.45 -1.62
C PHE A 263 -14.40 -20.30 -0.37
N SER A 264 -13.32 -20.88 0.14
CA SER A 264 -13.36 -21.67 1.37
C SER A 264 -13.29 -20.81 2.65
N GLY A 265 -12.82 -19.55 2.53
CA GLY A 265 -12.54 -18.69 3.66
C GLY A 265 -11.27 -19.06 4.43
N ALA A 266 -10.50 -20.04 3.96
CA ALA A 266 -9.22 -20.39 4.57
C ALA A 266 -8.21 -19.25 4.43
N SER A 267 -7.46 -19.00 5.49
CA SER A 267 -6.36 -18.02 5.45
C SER A 267 -5.25 -18.43 6.41
N GLN A 268 -4.01 -18.12 6.02
CA GLN A 268 -2.84 -18.40 6.84
C GLN A 268 -1.88 -17.22 6.80
N PHE A 269 -1.58 -16.67 7.97
CA PHE A 269 -0.53 -15.66 8.09
C PHE A 269 0.83 -16.34 8.25
N VAL A 270 1.80 -15.89 7.46
CA VAL A 270 3.19 -16.34 7.52
C VAL A 270 4.05 -15.16 7.97
N GLU A 271 4.54 -15.21 9.20
CA GLU A 271 5.41 -14.18 9.74
C GLU A 271 6.77 -14.17 9.03
N ARG A 272 7.26 -12.98 8.71
CA ARG A 272 8.56 -12.69 8.07
C ARG A 272 9.25 -11.53 8.77
N SER A 273 9.11 -11.45 10.09
CA SER A 273 9.80 -10.46 10.92
C SER A 273 11.31 -10.71 10.89
N ILE A 274 12.08 -9.61 10.86
CA ILE A 274 13.52 -9.67 11.04
C ILE A 274 13.75 -9.70 12.55
N ARG A 275 14.11 -10.86 13.09
CA ARG A 275 14.56 -10.97 14.49
C ARG A 275 15.84 -10.16 14.64
N THR A 276 15.86 -9.20 15.53
CA THR A 276 17.11 -8.57 15.95
C THR A 276 17.95 -9.63 16.65
N GLU A 277 19.23 -9.74 16.30
CA GLU A 277 20.19 -10.76 16.79
C GLU A 277 20.38 -10.84 18.32
N THR A 278 19.59 -10.15 19.11
CA THR A 278 19.66 -10.09 20.56
C THR A 278 18.90 -11.23 21.29
N GLU A 279 18.18 -12.10 20.58
CA GLU A 279 17.51 -13.27 21.17
C GLU A 279 17.92 -14.57 20.46
N GLN A 280 19.19 -14.95 20.57
CA GLN A 280 19.55 -16.35 20.47
C GLN A 280 19.18 -17.03 21.80
N PRO A 281 18.26 -18.00 21.86
CA PRO A 281 18.15 -18.85 23.00
C PRO A 281 19.47 -19.64 23.10
N GLY A 282 20.14 -19.50 24.24
CA GLY A 282 21.33 -20.30 24.54
C GLY A 282 21.02 -21.76 24.33
N ILE A 283 21.79 -22.40 23.43
CA ILE A 283 21.84 -23.85 23.32
C ILE A 283 22.55 -24.30 24.60
N GLU A 284 21.78 -24.75 25.59
CA GLU A 284 22.35 -25.56 26.68
C GLU A 284 22.80 -26.89 26.03
N GLU A 285 24.11 -27.04 25.87
CA GLU A 285 24.73 -28.33 25.60
C GLU A 285 24.47 -29.23 26.83
N ALA A 286 23.53 -30.18 26.66
CA ALA A 286 23.37 -31.27 27.63
C ALA A 286 24.61 -32.17 27.57
N SER A 287 25.41 -32.08 28.60
CA SER A 287 26.46 -33.05 28.94
C SER A 287 25.89 -34.40 29.39
#